data_ec00d5339270716337f40d6eaaae5e67
#
_entry.id   ec00d5339270716337f40d6eaaae5e67
#
_cell.length_a   1.000
_cell.length_b   1.000
_cell.length_c   1.000
_cell.angle_alpha   90.00
_cell.angle_beta   90.00
_cell.angle_gamma   90.00
#
_symmetry.space_group_name_H-M   'P 1'
#
loop_
_entity.id
_entity.type
_entity.pdbx_description
1 polymer ?
#
loop_
_entity_poly.entity_id
_entity_poly.type
_entity_poly.pdbx_seq_one_letter_code
_entity_poly.pdbx_strand_id
1 'polypeptide(L)'
;AGILSTLSCVFMSQPQPSAASAAAAMPAATGPHPERLFITTALPYANGSFHIGHIMEYIQADVWVRFQRMLGKDVLFVGADDAHGAPIMLKAQAEGIAPEELVARIAAERPYYLNGYHISFDHWHSTHSPENTALSQEIYRRLKAAGLVATRTIEQFFDPVKEMFLPDRYIKGECPNCHAKDQYGDACEVCSKVYAPTDLINPYSTLTGSTPVIRSSEHYFFSLSDPRCRQFLHDWLAQGRLQPEVANKAREWLGSDATDGEAAEGEGAGNPLADWDISRDEPYFGIPIPDAPGKYFYVWLDAPVGYLASLKALCEK
;
A
#
# COMPACT_ATOMS: atom_id res chain seq x y z
N ALA A 1 7.88 1.12 8.57
CA ALA A 1 8.16 0.17 7.48
C ALA A 1 7.92 -1.30 7.85
N GLY A 2 7.87 -1.67 9.13
CA GLY A 2 7.75 -3.08 9.56
C GLY A 2 6.33 -3.60 9.79
N ILE A 3 5.31 -2.80 9.70
CA ILE A 3 3.94 -3.15 10.15
C ILE A 3 3.00 -3.53 8.99
N LEU A 4 3.31 -3.13 7.76
CA LEU A 4 2.47 -3.41 6.59
C LEU A 4 2.73 -4.76 5.92
N SER A 5 3.80 -5.48 6.28
CA SER A 5 4.07 -6.81 5.72
C SER A 5 3.13 -7.90 6.26
N THR A 6 2.36 -7.63 7.30
CA THR A 6 1.41 -8.58 7.92
C THR A 6 -0.03 -8.42 7.45
N LEU A 7 -0.34 -7.41 6.63
CA LEU A 7 -1.70 -7.17 6.11
C LEU A 7 -2.06 -7.94 4.83
N SER A 8 -1.14 -8.75 4.33
CA SER A 8 -1.23 -9.39 3.02
C SER A 8 -2.15 -10.61 2.89
N CYS A 9 -2.83 -11.06 3.94
CA CYS A 9 -3.63 -12.29 3.89
C CYS A 9 -5.07 -12.14 4.40
N VAL A 10 -5.74 -11.00 4.23
CA VAL A 10 -6.86 -10.68 5.08
C VAL A 10 -8.20 -10.49 4.39
N PHE A 11 -8.51 -11.20 3.35
CA PHE A 11 -9.89 -11.23 2.87
C PHE A 11 -10.49 -12.62 2.93
N MET A 12 -10.64 -13.14 4.18
CA MET A 12 -11.41 -14.36 4.38
C MET A 12 -11.99 -14.42 5.78
N SER A 13 -13.25 -14.18 5.95
CA SER A 13 -13.94 -14.67 7.13
C SER A 13 -15.37 -15.09 6.85
N GLN A 14 -15.52 -16.38 6.89
CA GLN A 14 -16.71 -17.01 7.44
C GLN A 14 -16.23 -17.98 8.53
N PRO A 15 -16.97 -18.17 9.62
CA PRO A 15 -16.54 -19.04 10.71
C PRO A 15 -16.40 -20.48 10.25
N GLN A 16 -15.26 -21.09 10.58
CA GLN A 16 -15.00 -22.51 10.30
C GLN A 16 -15.87 -23.40 11.17
N PRO A 17 -16.58 -24.37 10.61
CA PRO A 17 -17.15 -25.46 11.40
C PRO A 17 -16.02 -26.37 11.91
N SER A 18 -16.14 -26.82 13.17
CA SER A 18 -15.15 -27.67 13.83
C SER A 18 -14.87 -28.96 13.05
N ALA A 19 -13.63 -29.43 13.09
CA ALA A 19 -13.10 -30.55 12.32
C ALA A 19 -13.73 -31.93 12.57
N ALA A 20 -14.87 -32.03 13.25
CA ALA A 20 -15.48 -33.29 13.64
C ALA A 20 -16.64 -33.76 12.76
N SER A 21 -16.96 -33.10 11.62
CA SER A 21 -18.12 -33.47 10.78
C SER A 21 -17.82 -33.61 9.27
N ALA A 22 -16.62 -33.98 8.87
CA ALA A 22 -16.23 -34.03 7.45
C ALA A 22 -16.45 -35.38 6.75
N ALA A 23 -17.37 -36.23 7.22
CA ALA A 23 -17.69 -37.50 6.59
C ALA A 23 -19.17 -37.63 6.15
N ALA A 24 -19.83 -36.52 5.85
CA ALA A 24 -21.18 -36.56 5.27
C ALA A 24 -21.11 -36.25 3.77
N ALA A 25 -21.81 -37.10 2.98
CA ALA A 25 -21.90 -37.06 1.53
C ALA A 25 -22.11 -35.64 0.98
N MET A 26 -21.33 -35.26 -0.06
CA MET A 26 -21.50 -34.02 -0.80
C MET A 26 -22.95 -33.90 -1.31
N PRO A 27 -23.74 -32.89 -0.92
CA PRO A 27 -25.01 -32.63 -1.56
C PRO A 27 -24.76 -32.22 -3.02
N ALA A 28 -25.51 -32.83 -3.94
CA ALA A 28 -25.55 -32.42 -5.34
C ALA A 28 -25.95 -30.93 -5.39
N ALA A 29 -25.19 -30.13 -6.16
CA ALA A 29 -25.42 -28.71 -6.34
C ALA A 29 -26.77 -28.45 -7.04
N THR A 30 -27.79 -28.19 -6.22
CA THR A 30 -29.09 -27.67 -6.69
C THR A 30 -29.34 -26.33 -6.00
N GLY A 31 -28.59 -25.30 -6.42
CA GLY A 31 -28.78 -23.92 -5.98
C GLY A 31 -28.39 -22.94 -7.06
N PRO A 32 -29.00 -21.76 -7.12
CA PRO A 32 -28.96 -20.86 -8.27
C PRO A 32 -27.66 -20.04 -8.39
N HIS A 33 -26.54 -20.53 -8.43
CA HIS A 33 -25.20 -20.01 -8.67
C HIS A 33 -24.20 -20.43 -7.58
N PRO A 34 -23.02 -20.93 -7.96
CA PRO A 34 -21.95 -21.20 -7.01
C PRO A 34 -21.54 -19.90 -6.31
N GLU A 35 -21.16 -20.01 -5.03
CA GLU A 35 -20.60 -18.88 -4.27
C GLU A 35 -19.38 -18.35 -5.04
N ARG A 36 -19.41 -17.06 -5.41
CA ARG A 36 -18.30 -16.42 -6.12
C ARG A 36 -17.33 -15.79 -5.14
N LEU A 37 -16.06 -16.11 -5.29
CA LEU A 37 -14.97 -15.58 -4.48
C LEU A 37 -13.99 -14.79 -5.35
N PHE A 38 -13.66 -13.58 -4.92
CA PHE A 38 -12.58 -12.78 -5.49
C PHE A 38 -11.38 -12.82 -4.54
N ILE A 39 -10.26 -13.36 -5.01
CA ILE A 39 -9.06 -13.58 -4.24
C ILE A 39 -7.93 -12.76 -4.84
N THR A 40 -7.21 -12.08 -3.98
CA THR A 40 -6.01 -11.34 -4.35
C THR A 40 -4.93 -11.51 -3.28
N THR A 41 -3.69 -11.24 -3.65
CA THR A 41 -2.52 -11.22 -2.78
C THR A 41 -1.95 -9.81 -2.72
N ALA A 42 -0.97 -9.56 -1.85
CA ALA A 42 -0.24 -8.30 -1.90
C ALA A 42 0.35 -8.07 -3.29
N LEU A 43 0.26 -6.82 -3.76
CA LEU A 43 0.88 -6.43 -5.02
C LEU A 43 2.39 -6.32 -4.82
N PRO A 44 3.21 -7.13 -5.52
CA PRO A 44 4.66 -7.07 -5.38
C PRO A 44 5.17 -5.78 -6.00
N TYR A 45 6.07 -5.12 -5.29
CA TYR A 45 6.69 -3.91 -5.79
C TYR A 45 7.60 -4.20 -7.00
N ALA A 46 7.34 -3.54 -8.13
CA ALA A 46 7.98 -3.84 -9.42
C ALA A 46 9.38 -3.20 -9.56
N ASN A 47 10.22 -3.34 -8.54
CA ASN A 47 11.60 -2.87 -8.56
C ASN A 47 12.64 -4.00 -8.71
N GLY A 48 12.21 -5.24 -8.83
CA GLY A 48 13.08 -6.41 -8.98
C GLY A 48 12.33 -7.71 -9.23
N SER A 49 13.11 -8.76 -9.44
CA SER A 49 12.60 -10.12 -9.61
C SER A 49 11.92 -10.63 -8.33
N PHE A 50 11.09 -11.66 -8.45
CA PHE A 50 10.52 -12.30 -7.27
C PHE A 50 11.60 -12.93 -6.39
N HIS A 51 11.42 -12.86 -5.10
CA HIS A 51 12.17 -13.60 -4.10
C HIS A 51 11.26 -14.58 -3.37
N ILE A 52 11.85 -15.45 -2.56
CA ILE A 52 11.10 -16.52 -1.88
C ILE A 52 9.93 -16.00 -1.03
N GLY A 53 10.04 -14.80 -0.45
CA GLY A 53 8.96 -14.19 0.34
C GLY A 53 7.70 -13.93 -0.47
N HIS A 54 7.82 -13.45 -1.71
CA HIS A 54 6.68 -13.29 -2.63
C HIS A 54 6.09 -14.65 -2.99
N ILE A 55 6.94 -15.61 -3.36
CA ILE A 55 6.51 -16.93 -3.82
C ILE A 55 5.80 -17.70 -2.71
N MET A 56 6.23 -17.59 -1.46
CA MET A 56 5.56 -18.23 -0.32
C MET A 56 4.11 -17.77 -0.17
N GLU A 57 3.87 -16.45 -0.26
CA GLU A 57 2.51 -15.91 -0.20
C GLU A 57 1.63 -16.45 -1.32
N TYR A 58 2.16 -16.45 -2.55
CA TYR A 58 1.40 -16.90 -3.72
C TYR A 58 1.12 -18.40 -3.69
N ILE A 59 2.04 -19.23 -3.21
CA ILE A 59 1.82 -20.66 -3.00
C ILE A 59 0.68 -20.89 -2.00
N GLN A 60 0.70 -20.18 -0.86
CA GLN A 60 -0.36 -20.28 0.15
C GLN A 60 -1.73 -19.91 -0.41
N ALA A 61 -1.79 -18.79 -1.14
CA ALA A 61 -3.01 -18.35 -1.79
C ALA A 61 -3.50 -19.33 -2.86
N ASP A 62 -2.60 -19.84 -3.72
CA ASP A 62 -2.96 -20.77 -4.78
C ASP A 62 -3.47 -22.12 -4.23
N VAL A 63 -2.85 -22.65 -3.16
CA VAL A 63 -3.32 -23.86 -2.46
C VAL A 63 -4.76 -23.64 -1.96
N TRP A 64 -5.04 -22.51 -1.35
CA TRP A 64 -6.38 -22.21 -0.87
C TRP A 64 -7.38 -22.02 -2.01
N VAL A 65 -7.00 -21.32 -3.07
CA VAL A 65 -7.82 -21.13 -4.28
C VAL A 65 -8.19 -22.49 -4.91
N ARG A 66 -7.21 -23.38 -5.08
CA ARG A 66 -7.43 -24.75 -5.58
C ARG A 66 -8.43 -25.50 -4.71
N PHE A 67 -8.28 -25.42 -3.39
CA PHE A 67 -9.20 -26.05 -2.46
C PHE A 67 -10.62 -25.52 -2.62
N GLN A 68 -10.82 -24.21 -2.73
CA GLN A 68 -12.16 -23.64 -2.93
C GLN A 68 -12.78 -24.03 -4.28
N ARG A 69 -11.96 -24.12 -5.34
CA ARG A 69 -12.41 -24.65 -6.64
C ARG A 69 -12.82 -26.13 -6.57
N MET A 70 -12.08 -26.94 -5.82
CA MET A 70 -12.45 -28.34 -5.57
C MET A 70 -13.79 -28.47 -4.80
N LEU A 71 -14.15 -27.51 -3.98
CA LEU A 71 -15.46 -27.41 -3.33
C LEU A 71 -16.59 -26.91 -4.26
N GLY A 72 -16.30 -26.68 -5.55
CA GLY A 72 -17.27 -26.25 -6.55
C GLY A 72 -17.58 -24.74 -6.53
N LYS A 73 -16.77 -23.91 -5.86
CA LYS A 73 -16.93 -22.46 -5.88
C LYS A 73 -16.40 -21.82 -7.16
N ASP A 74 -17.00 -20.72 -7.56
CA ASP A 74 -16.50 -19.86 -8.64
C ASP A 74 -15.44 -18.90 -8.07
N VAL A 75 -14.17 -19.16 -8.35
CA VAL A 75 -13.04 -18.42 -7.74
C VAL A 75 -12.26 -17.67 -8.82
N LEU A 76 -12.21 -16.35 -8.68
CA LEU A 76 -11.37 -15.45 -9.45
C LEU A 76 -10.12 -15.13 -8.62
N PHE A 77 -8.95 -15.58 -9.09
CA PHE A 77 -7.66 -15.33 -8.46
C PHE A 77 -6.86 -14.31 -9.28
N VAL A 78 -6.69 -13.11 -8.74
CA VAL A 78 -6.15 -11.96 -9.47
C VAL A 78 -4.94 -11.39 -8.74
N GLY A 79 -3.88 -11.12 -9.49
CA GLY A 79 -2.67 -10.44 -9.02
C GLY A 79 -2.34 -9.24 -9.89
N ALA A 80 -1.44 -8.38 -9.39
CA ALA A 80 -0.89 -7.27 -10.15
C ALA A 80 0.45 -6.84 -9.58
N ASP A 81 1.25 -6.15 -10.40
CA ASP A 81 2.46 -5.46 -9.95
C ASP A 81 2.13 -4.07 -9.40
N ASP A 82 2.73 -3.70 -8.26
CA ASP A 82 2.82 -2.32 -7.77
C ASP A 82 3.99 -1.63 -8.48
N ALA A 83 3.67 -0.76 -9.45
CA ALA A 83 4.61 -0.34 -10.49
C ALA A 83 4.98 1.15 -10.45
N HIS A 84 4.72 1.88 -9.36
CA HIS A 84 5.01 3.31 -9.26
C HIS A 84 5.94 3.64 -8.09
N GLY A 85 6.45 4.86 -8.06
CA GLY A 85 7.21 5.40 -6.95
C GLY A 85 8.65 5.77 -7.27
N ALA A 86 9.24 6.59 -6.40
CA ALA A 86 10.61 7.08 -6.53
C ALA A 86 11.68 5.96 -6.63
N PRO A 87 11.60 4.83 -5.88
CA PRO A 87 12.60 3.78 -6.01
C PRO A 87 12.67 3.14 -7.40
N ILE A 88 11.53 2.97 -8.08
CA ILE A 88 11.49 2.46 -9.46
C ILE A 88 12.11 3.48 -10.41
N MET A 89 11.73 4.76 -10.29
CA MET A 89 12.28 5.84 -11.09
C MET A 89 13.81 5.94 -10.94
N LEU A 90 14.32 5.94 -9.71
CA LEU A 90 15.74 6.04 -9.44
C LEU A 90 16.52 4.83 -9.94
N LYS A 91 15.95 3.63 -9.84
CA LYS A 91 16.57 2.42 -10.39
C LYS A 91 16.64 2.47 -11.91
N ALA A 92 15.56 2.84 -12.58
CA ALA A 92 15.54 3.01 -14.03
C ALA A 92 16.57 4.04 -14.49
N GLN A 93 16.65 5.17 -13.77
CA GLN A 93 17.66 6.20 -14.04
C GLN A 93 19.11 5.67 -13.88
N ALA A 94 19.37 4.87 -12.86
CA ALA A 94 20.68 4.26 -12.64
C ALA A 94 21.06 3.24 -13.75
N GLU A 95 20.04 2.58 -14.34
CA GLU A 95 20.22 1.67 -15.48
C GLU A 95 20.20 2.39 -16.84
N GLY A 96 19.91 3.70 -16.88
CA GLY A 96 19.85 4.49 -18.12
C GLY A 96 18.66 4.18 -19.02
N ILE A 97 17.54 3.68 -18.44
CA ILE A 97 16.31 3.32 -19.14
C ILE A 97 15.12 4.11 -18.60
N ALA A 98 13.99 4.09 -19.32
CA ALA A 98 12.74 4.67 -18.84
C ALA A 98 12.12 3.79 -17.72
N PRO A 99 11.43 4.39 -16.72
CA PRO A 99 10.75 3.62 -15.68
C PRO A 99 9.74 2.61 -16.24
N GLU A 100 9.02 2.97 -17.30
CA GLU A 100 8.08 2.09 -18.02
C GLU A 100 8.77 0.85 -18.59
N GLU A 101 9.98 1.01 -19.11
CA GLU A 101 10.78 -0.09 -19.63
C GLU A 101 11.22 -1.04 -18.51
N LEU A 102 11.63 -0.48 -17.37
CA LEU A 102 11.99 -1.27 -16.18
C LEU A 102 10.82 -2.12 -15.71
N VAL A 103 9.64 -1.53 -15.50
CA VAL A 103 8.47 -2.28 -15.01
C VAL A 103 7.96 -3.29 -16.03
N ALA A 104 8.01 -2.97 -17.34
CA ALA A 104 7.65 -3.91 -18.38
C ALA A 104 8.60 -5.14 -18.42
N ARG A 105 9.91 -4.92 -18.26
CA ARG A 105 10.89 -6.00 -18.18
C ARG A 105 10.65 -6.90 -16.97
N ILE A 106 10.37 -6.32 -15.81
CA ILE A 106 10.07 -7.04 -14.58
C ILE A 106 8.77 -7.84 -14.73
N ALA A 107 7.72 -7.24 -15.32
CA ALA A 107 6.45 -7.92 -15.59
C ALA A 107 6.64 -9.13 -16.52
N ALA A 108 7.52 -9.04 -17.51
CA ALA A 108 7.82 -10.13 -18.42
C ALA A 108 8.51 -11.33 -17.74
N GLU A 109 9.14 -11.16 -16.59
CA GLU A 109 9.76 -12.23 -15.81
C GLU A 109 8.73 -13.00 -14.95
N ARG A 110 7.57 -12.39 -14.61
CA ARG A 110 6.59 -12.96 -13.68
C ARG A 110 6.12 -14.36 -14.07
N PRO A 111 5.76 -14.64 -15.36
CA PRO A 111 5.34 -15.99 -15.78
C PRO A 111 6.37 -17.07 -15.52
N TYR A 112 7.67 -16.78 -15.62
CA TYR A 112 8.72 -17.75 -15.35
C TYR A 112 8.64 -18.28 -13.91
N TYR A 113 8.51 -17.40 -12.93
CA TYR A 113 8.40 -17.77 -11.52
C TYR A 113 7.08 -18.44 -11.20
N LEU A 114 5.97 -17.83 -11.63
CA LEU A 114 4.63 -18.33 -11.34
C LEU A 114 4.42 -19.73 -11.90
N ASN A 115 4.81 -19.96 -13.17
CA ASN A 115 4.73 -21.26 -13.80
C ASN A 115 5.67 -22.28 -13.16
N GLY A 116 6.87 -21.86 -12.75
CA GLY A 116 7.85 -22.73 -12.09
C GLY A 116 7.35 -23.32 -10.77
N TYR A 117 6.46 -22.60 -10.07
CA TYR A 117 5.80 -23.06 -8.83
C TYR A 117 4.36 -23.51 -9.04
N HIS A 118 3.90 -23.63 -10.29
CA HIS A 118 2.53 -24.00 -10.65
C HIS A 118 1.43 -23.08 -10.06
N ILE A 119 1.76 -21.82 -9.82
CA ILE A 119 0.82 -20.81 -9.31
C ILE A 119 -0.01 -20.30 -10.50
N SER A 120 -1.33 -20.33 -10.39
CA SER A 120 -2.23 -20.06 -11.49
C SER A 120 -3.20 -18.93 -11.16
N PHE A 121 -2.79 -17.69 -11.46
CA PHE A 121 -3.70 -16.54 -11.50
C PHE A 121 -4.59 -16.57 -12.74
N ASP A 122 -5.86 -16.21 -12.59
CA ASP A 122 -6.76 -15.99 -13.73
C ASP A 122 -6.41 -14.70 -14.48
N HIS A 123 -5.86 -13.72 -13.75
CA HIS A 123 -5.40 -12.47 -14.32
C HIS A 123 -4.25 -11.89 -13.52
N TRP A 124 -3.22 -11.42 -14.23
CA TRP A 124 -2.13 -10.63 -13.67
C TRP A 124 -2.13 -9.25 -14.35
N HIS A 125 -2.14 -8.19 -13.57
CA HIS A 125 -2.26 -6.81 -14.04
C HIS A 125 -1.10 -5.95 -13.54
N SER A 126 -1.24 -4.63 -13.62
CA SER A 126 -0.28 -3.65 -13.11
C SER A 126 -0.98 -2.39 -12.63
N THR A 127 -0.45 -1.74 -11.60
CA THR A 127 -0.90 -0.39 -11.23
C THR A 127 -0.52 0.64 -12.30
N HIS A 128 0.51 0.38 -13.11
CA HIS A 128 0.83 1.19 -14.30
C HIS A 128 -0.08 0.80 -15.46
N SER A 129 -1.35 1.21 -15.38
CA SER A 129 -2.39 0.88 -16.36
C SER A 129 -3.40 2.03 -16.54
N PRO A 130 -4.09 2.10 -17.70
CA PRO A 130 -5.16 3.07 -17.91
C PRO A 130 -6.30 2.94 -16.90
N GLU A 131 -6.66 1.71 -16.51
CA GLU A 131 -7.72 1.42 -15.55
C GLU A 131 -7.38 2.00 -14.17
N ASN A 132 -6.15 1.77 -13.71
CA ASN A 132 -5.70 2.30 -12.41
C ASN A 132 -5.62 3.82 -12.43
N THR A 133 -5.12 4.40 -13.51
CA THR A 133 -5.07 5.85 -13.69
C THR A 133 -6.48 6.46 -13.62
N ALA A 134 -7.43 5.91 -14.37
CA ALA A 134 -8.80 6.42 -14.40
C ALA A 134 -9.50 6.29 -13.04
N LEU A 135 -9.34 5.14 -12.36
CA LEU A 135 -9.94 4.90 -11.05
C LEU A 135 -9.33 5.78 -9.95
N SER A 136 -8.00 5.89 -9.89
CA SER A 136 -7.32 6.74 -8.90
C SER A 136 -7.71 8.20 -9.03
N GLN A 137 -7.76 8.71 -10.26
CA GLN A 137 -8.21 10.07 -10.54
C GLN A 137 -9.68 10.29 -10.22
N GLU A 138 -10.54 9.31 -10.49
CA GLU A 138 -11.97 9.39 -10.16
C GLU A 138 -12.21 9.36 -8.65
N ILE A 139 -11.50 8.49 -7.91
CA ILE A 139 -11.55 8.47 -6.44
C ILE A 139 -11.12 9.82 -5.88
N TYR A 140 -10.01 10.38 -6.37
CA TYR A 140 -9.56 11.71 -5.96
C TYR A 140 -10.62 12.79 -6.20
N ARG A 141 -11.24 12.82 -7.40
CA ARG A 141 -12.27 13.80 -7.71
C ARG A 141 -13.47 13.69 -6.76
N ARG A 142 -13.88 12.47 -6.42
CA ARG A 142 -14.98 12.22 -5.47
C ARG A 142 -14.61 12.67 -4.05
N LEU A 143 -13.42 12.36 -3.59
CA LEU A 143 -12.92 12.82 -2.28
C LEU A 143 -12.87 14.36 -2.23
N LYS A 144 -12.36 14.99 -3.29
CA LYS A 144 -12.32 16.46 -3.40
C LYS A 144 -13.72 17.07 -3.40
N ALA A 145 -14.64 16.51 -4.18
CA ALA A 145 -16.04 16.96 -4.20
C ALA A 145 -16.76 16.79 -2.85
N ALA A 146 -16.39 15.77 -2.08
CA ALA A 146 -16.89 15.54 -0.72
C ALA A 146 -16.23 16.43 0.35
N GLY A 147 -15.28 17.31 -0.04
CA GLY A 147 -14.52 18.15 0.90
C GLY A 147 -13.56 17.37 1.79
N LEU A 148 -13.07 16.22 1.32
CA LEU A 148 -12.15 15.35 2.05
C LEU A 148 -10.69 15.45 1.53
N VAL A 149 -10.39 16.44 0.70
CA VAL A 149 -9.03 16.76 0.26
C VAL A 149 -8.69 18.16 0.71
N ALA A 150 -7.61 18.26 1.48
CA ALA A 150 -7.04 19.54 1.94
C ALA A 150 -5.67 19.76 1.30
N THR A 151 -5.28 21.02 1.15
CA THR A 151 -3.92 21.41 0.74
C THR A 151 -3.18 22.04 1.90
N ARG A 152 -1.90 21.73 2.05
CA ARG A 152 -1.01 22.31 3.05
C ARG A 152 0.37 22.52 2.47
N THR A 153 1.01 23.60 2.83
CA THR A 153 2.45 23.79 2.54
C THR A 153 3.24 23.04 3.61
N ILE A 154 4.14 22.17 3.18
CA ILE A 154 5.06 21.46 4.07
C ILE A 154 6.51 21.77 3.70
N GLU A 155 7.41 21.63 4.65
CA GLU A 155 8.84 21.73 4.44
C GLU A 155 9.44 20.35 4.29
N GLN A 156 10.27 20.18 3.27
CA GLN A 156 10.93 18.91 2.97
C GLN A 156 12.38 19.13 2.56
N PHE A 157 13.19 18.11 2.72
CA PHE A 157 14.53 18.12 2.18
C PHE A 157 14.54 17.94 0.67
N PHE A 158 15.27 18.82 0.01
CA PHE A 158 15.50 18.84 -1.42
C PHE A 158 17.00 18.62 -1.70
N ASP A 159 17.30 17.66 -2.57
CA ASP A 159 18.67 17.45 -3.06
C ASP A 159 18.97 18.41 -4.21
N PRO A 160 19.89 19.37 -4.03
CA PRO A 160 20.17 20.37 -5.06
C PRO A 160 20.96 19.80 -6.26
N VAL A 161 21.55 18.62 -6.13
CA VAL A 161 22.31 17.95 -7.20
C VAL A 161 21.40 17.08 -8.05
N LYS A 162 20.45 16.38 -7.41
CA LYS A 162 19.43 15.58 -8.11
C LYS A 162 18.21 16.40 -8.53
N GLU A 163 18.09 17.63 -8.02
CA GLU A 163 16.94 18.51 -8.26
C GLU A 163 15.59 17.86 -7.92
N MET A 164 15.54 17.14 -6.79
CA MET A 164 14.33 16.47 -6.35
C MET A 164 14.14 16.52 -4.83
N PHE A 165 12.90 16.46 -4.37
CA PHE A 165 12.59 16.23 -2.97
C PHE A 165 12.97 14.80 -2.58
N LEU A 166 13.56 14.65 -1.40
CA LEU A 166 14.07 13.37 -0.93
C LEU A 166 13.00 12.63 -0.12
N PRO A 167 12.60 11.41 -0.54
CA PRO A 167 11.88 10.50 0.34
C PRO A 167 12.72 10.12 1.56
N ASP A 168 12.08 9.80 2.67
CA ASP A 168 12.70 9.55 3.98
C ASP A 168 13.85 8.53 3.93
N ARG A 169 13.72 7.50 3.07
CA ARG A 169 14.74 6.46 2.86
C ARG A 169 15.96 6.91 2.08
N TYR A 170 15.93 8.10 1.50
CA TYR A 170 17.04 8.70 0.77
C TYR A 170 17.73 9.83 1.53
N ILE A 171 17.35 10.01 2.79
CA ILE A 171 17.99 10.95 3.73
C ILE A 171 18.57 10.15 4.88
N LYS A 172 19.79 10.45 5.24
CA LYS A 172 20.43 9.97 6.46
C LYS A 172 21.04 11.12 7.24
N GLY A 173 21.18 10.89 8.54
CA GLY A 173 21.80 11.85 9.44
C GLY A 173 22.02 11.25 10.82
N GLU A 174 22.28 12.11 11.78
CA GLU A 174 22.44 11.73 13.19
C GLU A 174 21.06 11.84 13.88
N CYS A 175 20.71 10.83 14.67
CA CYS A 175 19.46 10.80 15.43
C CYS A 175 19.36 11.96 16.42
N PRO A 176 18.27 12.74 16.44
CA PRO A 176 18.12 13.87 17.35
C PRO A 176 18.01 13.46 18.83
N ASN A 177 17.71 12.17 19.10
CA ASN A 177 17.52 11.66 20.47
C ASN A 177 18.77 10.97 21.05
N CYS A 178 19.34 10.00 20.32
CA CYS A 178 20.46 9.20 20.84
C CYS A 178 21.80 9.47 20.16
N HIS A 179 21.86 10.38 19.19
CA HIS A 179 23.05 10.77 18.43
C HIS A 179 23.70 9.62 17.62
N ALA A 180 22.97 8.51 17.41
CA ALA A 180 23.43 7.47 16.51
C ALA A 180 23.55 8.02 15.07
N LYS A 181 24.66 7.71 14.41
CA LYS A 181 24.94 8.18 13.04
C LYS A 181 24.24 7.33 12.00
N ASP A 182 24.10 7.87 10.79
CA ASP A 182 23.61 7.17 9.60
C ASP A 182 22.17 6.63 9.74
N GLN A 183 21.35 7.31 10.54
CA GLN A 183 19.93 6.96 10.73
C GLN A 183 19.08 7.53 9.60
N TYR A 184 18.03 6.80 9.21
CA TYR A 184 17.08 7.23 8.18
C TYR A 184 16.16 8.36 8.65
N GLY A 185 15.49 9.03 7.70
CA GLY A 185 14.65 10.20 7.95
C GLY A 185 13.33 9.95 8.66
N ASP A 186 12.95 8.70 8.92
CA ASP A 186 11.66 8.33 9.52
C ASP A 186 11.80 7.82 10.96
N ALA A 187 12.87 7.08 11.27
CA ALA A 187 13.06 6.49 12.59
C ALA A 187 14.52 6.09 12.83
N CYS A 188 14.93 6.08 14.09
CA CYS A 188 16.23 5.59 14.52
C CYS A 188 16.21 4.07 14.69
N GLU A 189 17.11 3.37 14.01
CA GLU A 189 17.26 1.91 14.13
C GLU A 189 17.89 1.48 15.47
N VAL A 190 18.53 2.42 16.18
CA VAL A 190 19.21 2.15 17.47
C VAL A 190 18.29 2.35 18.66
N CYS A 191 17.55 3.47 18.73
CA CYS A 191 16.69 3.79 19.87
C CYS A 191 15.19 3.75 19.55
N SER A 192 14.81 3.36 18.32
CA SER A 192 13.42 3.24 17.84
C SER A 192 12.60 4.54 17.91
N LYS A 193 13.25 5.70 18.15
CA LYS A 193 12.55 6.99 18.15
C LYS A 193 12.13 7.36 16.74
N VAL A 194 10.84 7.67 16.57
CA VAL A 194 10.27 8.25 15.36
C VAL A 194 10.43 9.78 15.41
N TYR A 195 10.78 10.40 14.29
CA TYR A 195 10.98 11.84 14.15
C TYR A 195 10.68 12.29 12.71
N ALA A 196 10.53 13.59 12.48
CA ALA A 196 10.44 14.12 11.14
C ALA A 196 11.83 14.13 10.47
N PRO A 197 11.93 13.91 9.15
CA PRO A 197 13.22 13.95 8.44
C PRO A 197 14.01 15.23 8.72
N THR A 198 13.32 16.36 8.87
CA THR A 198 13.90 17.68 9.17
C THR A 198 14.53 17.80 10.55
N ASP A 199 14.26 16.86 11.46
CA ASP A 199 14.84 16.84 12.81
C ASP A 199 16.24 16.19 12.83
N LEU A 200 16.66 15.51 11.74
CA LEU A 200 17.97 14.89 11.65
C LEU A 200 19.09 15.92 11.79
N ILE A 201 20.11 15.57 12.56
CA ILE A 201 21.33 16.37 12.74
C ILE A 201 22.29 16.00 11.60
N ASN A 202 22.90 17.02 10.96
CA ASN A 202 23.82 16.84 9.83
C ASN A 202 23.26 15.93 8.72
N PRO A 203 22.08 16.21 8.17
CA PRO A 203 21.47 15.38 7.16
C PRO A 203 22.28 15.38 5.85
N TYR A 204 22.26 14.24 5.15
CA TYR A 204 22.84 14.10 3.82
C TYR A 204 21.96 13.22 2.92
N SER A 205 22.00 13.52 1.61
CA SER A 205 21.36 12.69 0.58
C SER A 205 22.14 11.39 0.39
N THR A 206 21.47 10.25 0.46
CA THR A 206 22.10 8.95 0.14
C THR A 206 22.33 8.76 -1.35
N LEU A 207 21.71 9.59 -2.19
CA LEU A 207 21.86 9.54 -3.65
C LEU A 207 23.12 10.24 -4.14
N THR A 208 23.47 11.36 -3.51
CA THR A 208 24.56 12.23 -4.00
C THR A 208 25.63 12.51 -2.95
N GLY A 209 25.36 12.22 -1.68
CA GLY A 209 26.20 12.62 -0.55
C GLY A 209 26.13 14.12 -0.22
N SER A 210 25.33 14.91 -0.96
CA SER A 210 25.19 16.35 -0.73
C SER A 210 24.38 16.64 0.53
N THR A 211 24.63 17.80 1.13
CA THR A 211 23.77 18.34 2.18
C THR A 211 22.47 18.84 1.55
N PRO A 212 21.30 18.28 1.91
CA PRO A 212 20.04 18.73 1.35
C PRO A 212 19.66 20.12 1.89
N VAL A 213 18.83 20.83 1.14
CA VAL A 213 18.26 22.12 1.55
C VAL A 213 16.79 21.95 1.85
N ILE A 214 16.26 22.71 2.82
CA ILE A 214 14.83 22.73 3.10
C ILE A 214 14.14 23.57 2.04
N ARG A 215 13.08 23.03 1.44
CA ARG A 215 12.17 23.74 0.52
C ARG A 215 10.74 23.48 0.89
N SER A 216 9.91 24.50 0.74
CA SER A 216 8.46 24.40 0.92
C SER A 216 7.80 23.89 -0.36
N SER A 217 6.84 22.99 -0.22
CA SER A 217 5.97 22.54 -1.31
C SER A 217 4.53 22.42 -0.84
N GLU A 218 3.58 22.71 -1.73
CA GLU A 218 2.17 22.46 -1.46
C GLU A 218 1.86 21.00 -1.68
N HIS A 219 1.28 20.34 -0.68
CA HIS A 219 0.88 18.95 -0.70
C HIS A 219 -0.62 18.77 -0.51
N TYR A 220 -1.13 17.68 -1.05
CA TYR A 220 -2.54 17.27 -0.99
C TYR A 220 -2.71 16.19 0.05
N PHE A 221 -3.68 16.38 0.95
CA PHE A 221 -3.95 15.47 2.06
C PHE A 221 -5.35 14.91 1.96
N PHE A 222 -5.49 13.61 2.09
CA PHE A 222 -6.78 13.01 2.39
C PHE A 222 -7.08 13.23 3.87
N SER A 223 -8.20 13.92 4.15
CA SER A 223 -8.65 14.26 5.52
C SER A 223 -9.18 13.03 6.24
N LEU A 224 -8.29 12.06 6.52
CA LEU A 224 -8.63 10.80 7.17
C LEU A 224 -9.08 11.02 8.62
N SER A 225 -8.64 12.11 9.26
CA SER A 225 -9.07 12.53 10.60
C SER A 225 -10.50 13.08 10.65
N ASP A 226 -11.15 13.33 9.48
CA ASP A 226 -12.54 13.82 9.43
C ASP A 226 -13.46 12.82 10.16
N PRO A 227 -14.37 13.32 11.04
CA PRO A 227 -15.31 12.46 11.77
C PRO A 227 -16.12 11.51 10.88
N ARG A 228 -16.46 11.91 9.66
CA ARG A 228 -17.17 11.05 8.69
C ARG A 228 -16.35 9.82 8.30
N CYS A 229 -15.04 9.99 8.11
CA CYS A 229 -14.13 8.90 7.79
C CYS A 229 -13.97 7.95 8.98
N ARG A 230 -13.80 8.48 10.18
CA ARG A 230 -13.70 7.70 11.42
C ARG A 230 -14.96 6.88 11.67
N GLN A 231 -16.13 7.52 11.59
CA GLN A 231 -17.41 6.83 11.78
C GLN A 231 -17.59 5.73 10.76
N PHE A 232 -17.30 5.99 9.47
CA PHE A 232 -17.37 4.99 8.42
C PHE A 232 -16.47 3.78 8.72
N LEU A 233 -15.22 4.01 9.11
CA LEU A 233 -14.27 2.94 9.42
C LEU A 233 -14.71 2.13 10.65
N HIS A 234 -15.19 2.81 11.69
CA HIS A 234 -15.73 2.17 12.90
C HIS A 234 -16.90 1.24 12.55
N ASP A 235 -17.90 1.75 11.82
CA ASP A 235 -19.08 0.99 11.42
C ASP A 235 -18.71 -0.20 10.52
N TRP A 236 -17.75 0.01 9.62
CA TRP A 236 -17.27 -1.04 8.74
C TRP A 236 -16.54 -2.17 9.49
N LEU A 237 -15.71 -1.83 10.48
CA LEU A 237 -15.00 -2.80 11.31
C LEU A 237 -15.96 -3.58 12.25
N ALA A 238 -17.07 -2.97 12.65
CA ALA A 238 -18.06 -3.62 13.48
C ALA A 238 -18.85 -4.76 12.78
N GLN A 239 -18.77 -4.83 11.44
CA GLN A 239 -19.52 -5.81 10.64
C GLN A 239 -18.90 -7.21 10.58
N GLY A 240 -17.81 -7.47 11.29
CA GLY A 240 -17.16 -8.79 11.35
C GLY A 240 -16.57 -9.25 10.01
N ARG A 241 -16.19 -8.33 9.14
CA ARG A 241 -15.63 -8.63 7.80
C ARG A 241 -14.16 -9.06 7.83
N LEU A 242 -13.46 -8.75 8.90
CA LEU A 242 -12.04 -9.05 9.07
C LEU A 242 -11.83 -10.17 10.10
N GLN A 243 -10.71 -10.86 9.99
CA GLN A 243 -10.24 -11.74 11.06
C GLN A 243 -10.13 -10.96 12.37
N PRO A 244 -10.43 -11.57 13.53
CA PRO A 244 -10.45 -10.88 14.82
C PRO A 244 -9.15 -10.12 15.14
N GLU A 245 -7.99 -10.73 14.87
CA GLU A 245 -6.68 -10.14 15.14
C GLU A 245 -6.46 -8.88 14.31
N VAL A 246 -6.85 -8.91 13.05
CA VAL A 246 -6.73 -7.76 12.13
C VAL A 246 -7.72 -6.66 12.49
N ALA A 247 -8.97 -7.03 12.82
CA ALA A 247 -9.97 -6.08 13.26
C ALA A 247 -9.54 -5.38 14.56
N ASN A 248 -8.94 -6.12 15.51
CA ASN A 248 -8.43 -5.55 16.75
C ASN A 248 -7.30 -4.56 16.47
N LYS A 249 -6.36 -4.92 15.59
CA LYS A 249 -5.26 -4.02 15.22
C LYS A 249 -5.75 -2.75 14.51
N ALA A 250 -6.73 -2.87 13.64
CA ALA A 250 -7.34 -1.72 12.97
C ALA A 250 -8.06 -0.80 13.98
N ARG A 251 -8.75 -1.36 15.00
CA ARG A 251 -9.36 -0.55 16.06
C ARG A 251 -8.34 0.20 16.91
N GLU A 252 -7.17 -0.38 17.19
CA GLU A 252 -6.09 0.33 17.87
C GLU A 252 -5.67 1.60 17.12
N TRP A 253 -5.61 1.55 15.77
CA TRP A 253 -5.27 2.70 14.94
C TRP A 253 -6.37 3.76 14.90
N LEU A 254 -7.65 3.35 15.03
CA LEU A 254 -8.76 4.30 15.12
C LEU A 254 -8.78 5.05 16.46
N GLY A 255 -8.09 4.53 17.48
CA GLY A 255 -8.18 4.99 18.85
C GLY A 255 -9.43 4.45 19.56
N SER A 256 -9.42 4.46 20.89
CA SER A 256 -10.62 4.21 21.68
C SER A 256 -11.64 5.33 21.44
N ASP A 257 -12.94 4.99 21.49
CA ASP A 257 -14.07 5.94 21.49
C ASP A 257 -14.07 6.83 22.74
N ALA A 258 -12.99 7.56 22.98
CA ALA A 258 -12.99 8.60 23.99
C ALA A 258 -13.86 9.77 23.47
N THR A 259 -15.17 9.63 23.69
CA THR A 259 -16.17 10.70 23.53
C THR A 259 -16.00 11.81 24.57
N ASP A 260 -15.01 11.72 25.46
CA ASP A 260 -14.74 12.69 26.50
C ASP A 260 -13.27 13.11 26.48
N GLY A 261 -13.08 14.42 26.36
CA GLY A 261 -11.86 15.18 26.15
C GLY A 261 -10.75 15.05 27.21
N GLU A 262 -10.38 13.86 27.61
CA GLU A 262 -9.16 13.60 28.37
C GLU A 262 -8.18 12.83 27.48
N ALA A 263 -7.17 13.56 26.99
CA ALA A 263 -6.00 12.97 26.39
C ALA A 263 -5.35 12.03 27.42
N ALA A 264 -5.41 10.72 27.20
CA ALA A 264 -4.67 9.77 27.99
C ALA A 264 -3.17 10.00 27.73
N GLU A 265 -2.49 10.67 28.66
CA GLU A 265 -1.05 10.70 28.75
C GLU A 265 -0.57 9.31 29.17
N GLY A 266 -0.20 8.48 28.21
CA GLY A 266 0.37 7.15 28.43
C GLY A 266 1.11 6.68 27.18
N GLU A 267 2.32 6.13 27.35
CA GLU A 267 3.08 5.43 26.31
C GLU A 267 2.26 4.22 25.83
N GLY A 268 1.44 4.39 24.78
CA GLY A 268 0.55 3.37 24.23
C GLY A 268 -0.83 3.88 23.80
N ALA A 269 -1.19 5.12 24.09
CA ALA A 269 -2.37 5.76 23.52
C ALA A 269 -2.12 5.96 22.03
N GLY A 270 -2.79 5.17 21.18
CA GLY A 270 -2.68 5.25 19.72
C GLY A 270 -2.92 6.67 19.27
N ASN A 271 -1.94 7.24 18.57
CA ASN A 271 -2.07 8.55 17.97
C ASN A 271 -3.28 8.50 17.04
N PRO A 272 -4.29 9.38 17.18
CA PRO A 272 -5.48 9.33 16.34
C PRO A 272 -5.08 9.38 14.87
N LEU A 273 -5.82 8.71 13.99
CA LEU A 273 -5.56 8.71 12.56
C LEU A 273 -5.35 10.14 12.07
N ALA A 274 -4.14 10.42 11.61
CA ALA A 274 -3.78 11.71 11.02
C ALA A 274 -4.22 11.76 9.56
N ASP A 275 -4.36 12.97 9.04
CA ASP A 275 -4.57 13.17 7.61
C ASP A 275 -3.39 12.60 6.83
N TRP A 276 -3.69 12.04 5.68
CA TRP A 276 -2.73 11.30 4.88
C TRP A 276 -2.27 12.12 3.68
N ASP A 277 -0.96 12.36 3.58
CA ASP A 277 -0.33 12.99 2.41
C ASP A 277 -0.39 12.03 1.22
N ILE A 278 -1.20 12.41 0.22
CA ILE A 278 -1.46 11.62 -0.99
C ILE A 278 -0.71 12.14 -2.21
N SER A 279 0.19 13.10 -2.05
CA SER A 279 0.88 13.75 -3.17
C SER A 279 2.40 13.60 -3.11
N ARG A 280 3.03 13.69 -4.27
CA ARG A 280 4.48 13.78 -4.45
C ARG A 280 4.81 14.78 -5.54
N ASP A 281 5.93 15.48 -5.36
CA ASP A 281 6.46 16.44 -6.33
C ASP A 281 7.20 15.75 -7.47
N GLU A 282 7.19 16.36 -8.65
CA GLU A 282 8.10 15.97 -9.74
C GLU A 282 9.58 16.21 -9.36
N PRO A 283 10.52 15.38 -9.88
CA PRO A 283 10.29 14.22 -10.72
C PRO A 283 9.79 13.02 -9.91
N TYR A 284 8.74 12.37 -10.40
CA TYR A 284 8.15 11.20 -9.77
C TYR A 284 7.51 10.29 -10.83
N PHE A 285 7.72 8.98 -10.72
CA PHE A 285 7.05 8.01 -11.58
C PHE A 285 5.76 7.55 -10.92
N GLY A 286 4.63 8.02 -11.42
CA GLY A 286 3.31 7.75 -10.85
C GLY A 286 2.17 8.36 -11.66
N ILE A 287 0.97 8.28 -11.10
CA ILE A 287 -0.24 8.83 -11.71
C ILE A 287 -0.35 10.33 -11.40
N PRO A 288 -0.47 11.20 -12.39
CA PRO A 288 -0.60 12.65 -12.14
C PRO A 288 -1.93 12.98 -11.45
N ILE A 289 -1.86 13.90 -10.49
CA ILE A 289 -3.05 14.44 -9.80
C ILE A 289 -3.78 15.38 -10.75
N PRO A 290 -5.10 15.20 -11.03
CA PRO A 290 -5.89 16.16 -11.77
C PRO A 290 -5.84 17.54 -11.09
N ASP A 291 -5.79 18.59 -11.88
CA ASP A 291 -5.77 20.00 -11.42
C ASP A 291 -4.54 20.41 -10.58
N ALA A 292 -3.47 19.61 -10.57
CA ALA A 292 -2.25 19.87 -9.81
C ALA A 292 -1.00 19.58 -10.68
N PRO A 293 -0.63 20.49 -11.60
CA PRO A 293 0.54 20.33 -12.45
C PRO A 293 1.82 20.09 -11.64
N GLY A 294 2.64 19.11 -12.06
CA GLY A 294 3.87 18.71 -11.35
C GLY A 294 3.65 17.92 -10.07
N LYS A 295 2.40 17.48 -9.81
CA LYS A 295 2.06 16.63 -8.67
C LYS A 295 1.53 15.28 -9.11
N TYR A 296 1.94 14.25 -8.37
CA TYR A 296 1.59 12.86 -8.61
C TYR A 296 0.99 12.25 -7.36
N PHE A 297 0.13 11.24 -7.53
CA PHE A 297 -0.34 10.46 -6.37
C PHE A 297 0.82 9.70 -5.74
N TYR A 298 0.85 9.71 -4.43
CA TYR A 298 1.73 8.83 -3.68
C TYR A 298 1.35 7.37 -3.94
N VAL A 299 2.34 6.51 -4.11
CA VAL A 299 2.15 5.09 -4.46
C VAL A 299 1.18 4.36 -3.52
N TRP A 300 1.12 4.74 -2.26
CA TRP A 300 0.18 4.16 -1.30
C TRP A 300 -1.28 4.56 -1.50
N LEU A 301 -1.57 5.54 -2.35
CA LEU A 301 -2.94 5.80 -2.83
C LEU A 301 -3.26 4.92 -4.04
N ASP A 302 -2.38 4.85 -5.02
CA ASP A 302 -2.67 4.16 -6.28
C ASP A 302 -2.53 2.64 -6.17
N ALA A 303 -1.63 2.11 -5.34
CA ALA A 303 -1.46 0.68 -5.14
C ALA A 303 -2.73 -0.02 -4.59
N PRO A 304 -3.43 0.49 -3.56
CA PRO A 304 -4.72 -0.07 -3.14
C PRO A 304 -5.80 -0.01 -4.22
N VAL A 305 -5.80 1.02 -5.07
CA VAL A 305 -6.72 1.11 -6.21
C VAL A 305 -6.40 0.05 -7.26
N GLY A 306 -5.16 -0.41 -7.33
CA GLY A 306 -4.71 -1.48 -8.21
C GLY A 306 -5.51 -2.78 -8.08
N TYR A 307 -6.04 -3.09 -6.89
CA TYR A 307 -6.94 -4.23 -6.70
C TYR A 307 -8.25 -4.06 -7.48
N LEU A 308 -8.82 -2.87 -7.47
CA LEU A 308 -10.04 -2.54 -8.22
C LEU A 308 -9.76 -2.48 -9.73
N ALA A 309 -8.62 -1.91 -10.11
CA ALA A 309 -8.19 -1.83 -11.50
C ALA A 309 -7.99 -3.21 -12.12
N SER A 310 -7.39 -4.13 -11.37
CA SER A 310 -7.17 -5.51 -11.79
C SER A 310 -8.48 -6.26 -11.98
N LEU A 311 -9.44 -6.09 -11.06
CA LEU A 311 -10.78 -6.66 -11.21
C LEU A 311 -11.51 -6.08 -12.41
N LYS A 312 -11.45 -4.74 -12.59
CA LYS A 312 -12.05 -4.06 -13.74
C LYS A 312 -11.50 -4.62 -15.06
N ALA A 313 -10.17 -4.69 -15.19
CA ALA A 313 -9.51 -5.22 -16.38
C ALA A 313 -9.87 -6.69 -16.66
N LEU A 314 -10.08 -7.50 -15.62
CA LEU A 314 -10.57 -8.87 -15.76
C LEU A 314 -12.01 -8.91 -16.29
N CYS A 315 -12.90 -8.04 -15.79
CA CYS A 315 -14.30 -8.00 -16.21
C CYS A 315 -14.52 -7.45 -17.61
N GLU A 316 -13.56 -6.72 -18.15
CA GLU A 316 -13.60 -6.12 -19.51
C GLU A 316 -13.00 -7.03 -20.59
N LYS A 317 -12.44 -8.20 -20.24
CA LYS A 317 -11.97 -9.24 -21.15
C LYS A 317 -13.11 -10.12 -21.63
#